data_a323a484bfb49a86bcb2b9b99d6a0d50
#
_entry.id   a323a484bfb49a86bcb2b9b99d6a0d50
#
_cell.length_a   1.000
_cell.length_b   1.000
_cell.length_c   1.000
_cell.angle_alpha   90.00
_cell.angle_beta   90.00
_cell.angle_gamma   90.00
#
_symmetry.space_group_name_H-M   'P 1'
#
loop_
_entity.id
_entity.type
_entity.pdbx_description
1 polymer ?
#
loop_
_entity_poly.entity_id
_entity_poly.type
_entity_poly.pdbx_seq_one_letter_code
_entity_poly.pdbx_strand_id
1 'polypeptide(L)'
;MVNTRVTLCGIELDNPIIPASGTFGYGYEFAELYDINMLGTFSFKGTTREARFGNPTPRIAEYAGGLLNSVGLQNPGVDAVIAEELPKLGRVFHKSVMANVSGFSVAEYAEVCERLAAQEQVGWLEVNISCPNVHGGGAAFGAKPESAAQVTRAVKAVTKK
;
A
#
# COMPACT_ATOMS: atom_id res chain seq x y z
N MET A 1 15.59 -0.24 29.36
CA MET A 1 14.58 -0.31 28.28
C MET A 1 15.13 -1.21 27.17
N VAL A 2 14.31 -2.07 26.60
CA VAL A 2 14.69 -2.90 25.45
C VAL A 2 14.77 -2.01 24.22
N ASN A 3 15.84 -2.13 23.43
CA ASN A 3 15.95 -1.46 22.14
C ASN A 3 15.14 -2.26 21.10
N THR A 4 14.10 -1.66 20.54
CA THR A 4 13.23 -2.27 19.54
C THR A 4 13.49 -1.76 18.11
N ARG A 5 14.49 -0.90 17.92
CA ARG A 5 14.84 -0.33 16.61
C ARG A 5 15.25 -1.41 15.62
N VAL A 6 14.81 -1.25 14.38
CA VAL A 6 15.19 -2.10 13.26
C VAL A 6 15.47 -1.23 12.03
N THR A 7 16.22 -1.77 11.08
CA THR A 7 16.46 -1.10 9.79
C THR A 7 15.78 -1.90 8.68
N LEU A 8 14.96 -1.23 7.88
CA LEU A 8 14.29 -1.82 6.74
C LEU A 8 14.70 -1.08 5.47
N CYS A 9 15.40 -1.76 4.55
CA CYS A 9 15.90 -1.19 3.30
C CYS A 9 16.63 0.16 3.48
N GLY A 10 17.46 0.27 4.53
CA GLY A 10 18.26 1.46 4.81
C GLY A 10 17.54 2.56 5.61
N ILE A 11 16.27 2.44 5.91
CA ILE A 11 15.52 3.37 6.76
C ILE A 11 15.37 2.78 8.17
N GLU A 12 15.73 3.55 9.19
CA GLU A 12 15.60 3.16 10.59
C GLU A 12 14.14 3.33 11.05
N LEU A 13 13.62 2.31 11.74
CA LEU A 13 12.33 2.29 12.40
C LEU A 13 12.51 2.18 13.91
N ASP A 14 11.69 2.87 14.69
CA ASP A 14 11.72 2.81 16.16
C ASP A 14 11.36 1.43 16.71
N ASN A 15 10.58 0.68 15.95
CA ASN A 15 10.16 -0.69 16.25
C ASN A 15 9.69 -1.42 14.99
N PRO A 16 9.57 -2.77 15.00
CA PRO A 16 9.21 -3.57 13.83
C PRO A 16 7.69 -3.68 13.61
N ILE A 17 6.86 -2.92 14.28
CA ILE A 17 5.40 -3.02 14.13
C ILE A 17 4.95 -2.25 12.90
N ILE A 18 4.43 -2.99 11.92
CA ILE A 18 4.02 -2.49 10.61
C ILE A 18 2.63 -3.02 10.27
N PRO A 19 1.55 -2.28 10.52
CA PRO A 19 0.21 -2.65 10.03
C PRO A 19 0.20 -2.88 8.52
N ALA A 20 -0.44 -3.99 8.11
CA ALA A 20 -0.49 -4.40 6.71
C ALA A 20 -1.46 -3.56 5.89
N SER A 21 -1.17 -3.43 4.60
CA SER A 21 -2.09 -2.77 3.66
C SER A 21 -3.48 -3.45 3.65
N GLY A 22 -4.52 -2.63 3.45
CA GLY A 22 -5.90 -3.10 3.48
C GLY A 22 -6.51 -3.29 4.87
N THR A 23 -5.72 -3.21 5.94
CA THR A 23 -6.19 -3.29 7.33
C THR A 23 -6.10 -1.97 8.08
N PHE A 24 -5.40 -0.98 7.53
CA PHE A 24 -5.06 0.28 8.21
C PHE A 24 -5.46 1.55 7.43
N GLY A 25 -6.24 1.41 6.36
CA GLY A 25 -6.69 2.53 5.53
C GLY A 25 -5.54 3.40 5.03
N TYR A 26 -5.65 4.71 5.22
CA TYR A 26 -4.56 5.67 5.05
C TYR A 26 -3.95 6.12 6.38
N GLY A 27 -4.34 5.49 7.49
CA GLY A 27 -3.76 5.69 8.82
C GLY A 27 -4.39 6.80 9.64
N TYR A 28 -4.79 7.91 9.04
CA TYR A 28 -5.35 9.05 9.76
C TYR A 28 -6.69 8.71 10.45
N GLU A 29 -7.43 7.73 9.95
CA GLU A 29 -8.66 7.22 10.58
C GLU A 29 -8.36 6.59 11.95
N PHE A 30 -7.23 5.93 12.09
CA PHE A 30 -6.79 5.33 13.36
C PHE A 30 -6.18 6.37 14.32
N ALA A 31 -5.67 7.48 13.79
CA ALA A 31 -5.18 8.58 14.62
C ALA A 31 -6.27 9.24 15.49
N GLU A 32 -7.54 9.04 15.14
CA GLU A 32 -8.67 9.46 15.97
C GLU A 32 -8.82 8.59 17.24
N LEU A 33 -8.22 7.39 17.26
CA LEU A 33 -8.34 6.43 18.37
C LEU A 33 -7.09 6.40 19.25
N TYR A 34 -5.91 6.60 18.68
CA TYR A 34 -4.63 6.57 19.40
C TYR A 34 -3.51 7.25 18.60
N ASP A 35 -2.39 7.57 19.25
CA ASP A 35 -1.21 8.11 18.57
C ASP A 35 -0.53 7.05 17.69
N ILE A 36 -0.78 7.11 16.40
CA ILE A 36 -0.21 6.18 15.41
C ILE A 36 1.31 6.33 15.24
N ASN A 37 1.92 7.42 15.75
CA ASN A 37 3.38 7.58 15.76
C ASN A 37 4.10 6.58 16.68
N MET A 38 3.38 5.83 17.52
CA MET A 38 3.93 4.70 18.25
C MET A 38 4.32 3.51 17.36
N LEU A 39 3.81 3.42 16.13
CA LEU A 39 4.17 2.38 15.15
C LEU A 39 5.53 2.66 14.52
N GLY A 40 6.24 1.62 14.06
CA GLY A 40 7.45 1.80 13.25
C GLY A 40 7.15 2.49 11.92
N THR A 41 6.21 1.95 11.20
CA THR A 41 5.58 2.48 9.98
C THR A 41 4.29 1.71 9.71
N PHE A 42 3.65 1.91 8.58
CA PHE A 42 2.56 1.06 8.07
C PHE A 42 2.49 1.11 6.55
N SER A 43 1.81 0.12 5.97
CA SER A 43 1.50 0.10 4.55
C SER A 43 0.07 0.61 4.33
N PHE A 44 -0.10 1.70 3.60
CA PHE A 44 -1.41 2.25 3.32
C PHE A 44 -2.15 1.48 2.22
N LYS A 45 -3.40 1.81 2.00
CA LYS A 45 -4.31 1.15 1.06
C LYS A 45 -3.73 1.06 -0.34
N GLY A 46 -3.84 -0.13 -0.95
CA GLY A 46 -3.38 -0.39 -2.31
C GLY A 46 -3.96 0.63 -3.30
N THR A 47 -3.06 1.34 -3.96
CA THR A 47 -3.34 2.45 -4.86
C THR A 47 -3.19 2.00 -6.29
N THR A 48 -4.19 2.29 -7.13
CA THR A 48 -4.18 2.08 -8.57
C THR A 48 -4.08 3.43 -9.30
N ARG A 49 -3.77 3.40 -10.60
CA ARG A 49 -3.72 4.60 -11.42
C ARG A 49 -5.04 5.38 -11.36
N GLU A 50 -6.13 4.72 -11.70
CA GLU A 50 -7.48 5.29 -11.64
C GLU A 50 -8.17 4.92 -10.32
N ALA A 51 -9.15 5.72 -9.91
CA ALA A 51 -10.03 5.41 -8.79
C ALA A 51 -10.82 4.12 -9.02
N ARG A 52 -11.02 3.35 -7.95
CA ARG A 52 -11.80 2.11 -7.99
C ARG A 52 -12.83 2.07 -6.87
N PHE A 53 -14.07 1.79 -7.21
CA PHE A 53 -15.12 1.52 -6.22
C PHE A 53 -15.01 0.12 -5.59
N GLY A 54 -14.19 -0.76 -6.17
CA GLY A 54 -14.10 -2.16 -5.79
C GLY A 54 -15.23 -3.00 -6.40
N ASN A 55 -15.37 -4.22 -5.86
CA ASN A 55 -16.40 -5.15 -6.32
C ASN A 55 -17.79 -4.75 -5.79
N PRO A 56 -18.89 -5.17 -6.44
CA PRO A 56 -20.25 -4.99 -5.93
C PRO A 56 -20.45 -5.58 -4.54
N THR A 57 -21.35 -4.98 -3.78
CA THR A 57 -21.79 -5.51 -2.47
C THR A 57 -22.88 -6.60 -2.65
N PRO A 58 -23.00 -7.57 -1.70
CA PRO A 58 -22.20 -7.75 -0.48
C PRO A 58 -20.79 -8.29 -0.80
N ARG A 59 -19.77 -7.76 -0.14
CA ARG A 59 -18.35 -8.12 -0.38
C ARG A 59 -17.55 -8.40 0.89
N ILE A 60 -18.23 -8.44 2.01
CA ILE A 60 -17.72 -8.84 3.32
C ILE A 60 -18.73 -9.79 3.95
N ALA A 61 -18.24 -10.88 4.53
CA ALA A 61 -19.06 -11.85 5.26
C ALA A 61 -18.29 -12.34 6.48
N GLU A 62 -18.97 -12.38 7.62
CA GLU A 62 -18.43 -12.93 8.86
C GLU A 62 -18.77 -14.43 8.97
N TYR A 63 -17.89 -15.18 9.61
CA TYR A 63 -18.13 -16.57 10.02
C TYR A 63 -17.45 -16.81 11.38
N ALA A 64 -17.74 -17.94 12.03
CA ALA A 64 -17.30 -18.22 13.41
C ALA A 64 -15.77 -18.11 13.63
N GLY A 65 -14.94 -18.28 12.61
CA GLY A 65 -13.49 -18.25 12.69
C GLY A 65 -12.85 -16.99 12.10
N GLY A 66 -13.63 -16.01 11.59
CA GLY A 66 -13.06 -14.81 10.97
C GLY A 66 -13.97 -14.10 9.98
N LEU A 67 -13.35 -13.44 9.01
CA LEU A 67 -14.00 -12.59 8.04
C LEU A 67 -13.51 -12.89 6.62
N LEU A 68 -14.43 -13.14 5.72
CA LEU A 68 -14.18 -13.25 4.28
C LEU A 68 -14.40 -11.91 3.60
N ASN A 69 -13.56 -11.55 2.64
CA ASN A 69 -13.77 -10.35 1.85
C ASN A 69 -13.44 -10.54 0.37
N SER A 70 -14.11 -9.74 -0.46
CA SER A 70 -13.84 -9.58 -1.88
C SER A 70 -13.90 -8.09 -2.26
N VAL A 71 -13.23 -7.22 -1.49
CA VAL A 71 -13.31 -5.76 -1.64
C VAL A 71 -12.89 -5.29 -3.04
N GLY A 72 -11.86 -5.89 -3.67
CA GLY A 72 -11.50 -5.58 -5.05
C GLY A 72 -10.74 -4.26 -5.23
N LEU A 73 -9.80 -3.95 -4.35
CA LEU A 73 -8.92 -2.77 -4.44
C LEU A 73 -9.68 -1.44 -4.46
N GLN A 74 -10.70 -1.26 -3.65
CA GLN A 74 -11.33 0.05 -3.49
C GLN A 74 -10.29 1.08 -3.03
N ASN A 75 -10.08 2.12 -3.83
CA ASN A 75 -9.15 3.22 -3.54
C ASN A 75 -9.48 4.43 -4.42
N PRO A 76 -9.05 5.65 -4.03
CA PRO A 76 -9.40 6.88 -4.75
C PRO A 76 -8.53 7.16 -6.00
N GLY A 77 -7.54 6.29 -6.31
CA GLY A 77 -6.59 6.52 -7.39
C GLY A 77 -5.39 7.37 -6.95
N VAL A 78 -4.29 7.27 -7.72
CA VAL A 78 -3.00 7.90 -7.35
C VAL A 78 -3.09 9.43 -7.27
N ASP A 79 -3.91 10.06 -8.11
CA ASP A 79 -4.09 11.52 -8.09
C ASP A 79 -4.65 12.01 -6.75
N ALA A 80 -5.74 11.40 -6.29
CA ALA A 80 -6.35 11.75 -5.02
C ALA A 80 -5.48 11.33 -3.82
N VAL A 81 -4.77 10.20 -3.91
CA VAL A 81 -3.81 9.81 -2.86
C VAL A 81 -2.76 10.89 -2.66
N ILE A 82 -2.18 11.43 -3.74
CA ILE A 82 -1.16 12.47 -3.66
C ILE A 82 -1.76 13.82 -3.21
N ALA A 83 -2.90 14.19 -3.77
CA ALA A 83 -3.50 15.51 -3.54
C ALA A 83 -4.22 15.63 -2.19
N GLU A 84 -4.75 14.52 -1.66
CA GLU A 84 -5.64 14.56 -0.51
C GLU A 84 -5.20 13.64 0.64
N GLU A 85 -4.95 12.33 0.36
CA GLU A 85 -4.73 11.35 1.41
C GLU A 85 -3.37 11.51 2.11
N LEU A 86 -2.29 11.69 1.35
CA LEU A 86 -0.96 11.94 1.93
C LEU A 86 -0.91 13.26 2.71
N PRO A 87 -1.49 14.39 2.25
CA PRO A 87 -1.58 15.61 3.07
C PRO A 87 -2.38 15.44 4.37
N LYS A 88 -3.47 14.66 4.36
CA LYS A 88 -4.21 14.34 5.61
C LYS A 88 -3.34 13.52 6.56
N LEU A 89 -2.68 12.49 6.03
CA LEU A 89 -1.78 11.64 6.80
C LEU A 89 -0.61 12.44 7.40
N GLY A 90 0.03 13.32 6.64
CA GLY A 90 1.17 14.12 7.08
C GLY A 90 0.88 15.04 8.27
N ARG A 91 -0.40 15.30 8.57
CA ARG A 91 -0.80 16.08 9.77
C ARG A 91 -0.73 15.27 11.05
N VAL A 92 -0.81 13.94 10.98
CA VAL A 92 -0.96 13.04 12.14
C VAL A 92 0.14 12.00 12.23
N PHE A 93 0.87 11.72 11.16
CA PHE A 93 1.97 10.76 11.12
C PHE A 93 3.22 11.37 10.50
N HIS A 94 4.33 11.38 11.26
CA HIS A 94 5.53 12.16 10.92
C HIS A 94 6.71 11.29 10.49
N LYS A 95 6.44 10.01 10.17
CA LYS A 95 7.45 9.06 9.68
C LYS A 95 7.17 8.67 8.23
N SER A 96 8.15 8.05 7.59
CA SER A 96 7.97 7.48 6.26
C SER A 96 6.97 6.33 6.28
N VAL A 97 6.17 6.20 5.23
CA VAL A 97 5.16 5.15 5.04
C VAL A 97 5.48 4.26 3.85
N MET A 98 4.90 3.07 3.83
CA MET A 98 4.91 2.18 2.67
C MET A 98 3.72 2.49 1.77
N ALA A 99 3.99 2.77 0.51
CA ALA A 99 2.95 2.90 -0.50
C ALA A 99 2.65 1.53 -1.12
N ASN A 100 1.47 0.96 -0.83
CA ASN A 100 1.01 -0.23 -1.52
C ASN A 100 0.53 0.15 -2.92
N VAL A 101 1.13 -0.45 -3.94
CA VAL A 101 0.85 -0.16 -5.36
C VAL A 101 0.28 -1.38 -6.04
N SER A 102 -0.85 -1.21 -6.69
CA SER A 102 -1.51 -2.21 -7.52
C SER A 102 -1.73 -1.68 -8.92
N GLY A 103 -1.78 -2.57 -9.92
CA GLY A 103 -1.99 -2.20 -11.32
C GLY A 103 -2.57 -3.34 -12.13
N PHE A 104 -2.99 -3.02 -13.34
CA PHE A 104 -3.58 -3.95 -14.32
C PHE A 104 -2.69 -4.13 -15.55
N SER A 105 -1.57 -3.40 -15.62
CA SER A 105 -0.51 -3.56 -16.60
C SER A 105 0.83 -3.22 -15.98
N VAL A 106 1.91 -3.71 -16.58
CA VAL A 106 3.30 -3.39 -16.17
C VAL A 106 3.54 -1.87 -16.19
N ALA A 107 2.98 -1.17 -17.18
CA ALA A 107 3.09 0.28 -17.31
C ALA A 107 2.39 1.02 -16.17
N GLU A 108 1.20 0.57 -15.75
CA GLU A 108 0.49 1.16 -14.60
C GLU A 108 1.28 1.00 -13.29
N TYR A 109 1.88 -0.17 -13.04
CA TYR A 109 2.76 -0.34 -11.88
C TYR A 109 3.92 0.65 -11.89
N ALA A 110 4.59 0.80 -13.03
CA ALA A 110 5.72 1.74 -13.17
C ALA A 110 5.27 3.19 -12.92
N GLU A 111 4.19 3.63 -13.57
CA GLU A 111 3.65 4.99 -13.44
C GLU A 111 3.27 5.32 -12.00
N VAL A 112 2.48 4.44 -11.35
CA VAL A 112 2.01 4.68 -9.97
C VAL A 112 3.20 4.65 -9.00
N CYS A 113 4.15 3.73 -9.18
CA CYS A 113 5.36 3.68 -8.37
C CYS A 113 6.22 4.94 -8.52
N GLU A 114 6.43 5.43 -9.74
CA GLU A 114 7.19 6.65 -10.01
C GLU A 114 6.57 7.85 -9.28
N ARG A 115 5.27 8.03 -9.42
CA ARG A 115 4.52 9.16 -8.82
C ARG A 115 4.52 9.12 -7.31
N LEU A 116 4.29 7.96 -6.70
CA LEU A 116 4.33 7.80 -5.24
C LEU A 116 5.76 7.87 -4.70
N ALA A 117 6.75 7.37 -5.42
CA ALA A 117 8.15 7.49 -5.04
C ALA A 117 8.64 8.95 -4.97
N ALA A 118 8.04 9.84 -5.74
CA ALA A 118 8.35 11.27 -5.72
C ALA A 118 7.84 11.98 -4.45
N GLN A 119 6.94 11.34 -3.68
CA GLN A 119 6.40 11.92 -2.46
C GLN A 119 7.39 11.75 -1.29
N GLU A 120 7.63 12.84 -0.55
CA GLU A 120 8.62 12.86 0.54
C GLU A 120 8.28 11.85 1.64
N GLN A 121 7.01 11.76 2.03
CA GLN A 121 6.56 10.88 3.10
C GLN A 121 6.62 9.39 2.72
N VAL A 122 6.69 9.04 1.43
CA VAL A 122 6.79 7.65 0.99
C VAL A 122 8.24 7.17 1.09
N GLY A 123 8.53 6.25 2.00
CA GLY A 123 9.85 5.62 2.18
C GLY A 123 10.04 4.36 1.36
N TRP A 124 8.97 3.60 1.15
CA TRP A 124 8.99 2.31 0.46
C TRP A 124 7.81 2.16 -0.49
N LEU A 125 8.01 1.31 -1.49
CA LEU A 125 6.95 0.86 -2.39
C LEU A 125 6.69 -0.63 -2.14
N GLU A 126 5.49 -0.98 -1.73
CA GLU A 126 5.02 -2.35 -1.61
C GLU A 126 4.27 -2.73 -2.89
N VAL A 127 4.94 -3.44 -3.80
CA VAL A 127 4.38 -3.81 -5.11
C VAL A 127 3.44 -5.00 -4.95
N ASN A 128 2.14 -4.76 -5.03
CA ASN A 128 1.10 -5.76 -4.81
C ASN A 128 0.78 -6.52 -6.10
N ILE A 129 1.40 -7.67 -6.27
CA ILE A 129 1.16 -8.62 -7.36
C ILE A 129 0.42 -9.88 -6.89
N SER A 130 -0.29 -9.81 -5.74
CA SER A 130 -0.92 -10.98 -5.10
C SER A 130 -2.43 -10.87 -4.93
N CYS A 131 -3.05 -9.73 -5.21
CA CYS A 131 -4.49 -9.53 -4.97
C CYS A 131 -5.34 -10.49 -5.81
N PRO A 132 -6.11 -11.44 -5.19
CA PRO A 132 -6.95 -12.38 -5.92
C PRO A 132 -8.31 -11.81 -6.32
N ASN A 133 -8.69 -10.67 -5.74
CA ASN A 133 -10.04 -10.10 -5.84
C ASN A 133 -10.22 -9.16 -7.04
N VAL A 134 -9.32 -9.23 -8.04
CA VAL A 134 -9.38 -8.42 -9.27
C VAL A 134 -9.06 -9.28 -10.48
N HIS A 135 -9.80 -9.07 -11.57
CA HIS A 135 -9.53 -9.72 -12.84
C HIS A 135 -8.46 -8.95 -13.63
N GLY A 136 -7.48 -9.67 -14.20
CA GLY A 136 -6.44 -9.09 -15.06
C GLY A 136 -5.35 -8.28 -14.33
N GLY A 137 -5.39 -8.21 -12.99
CA GLY A 137 -4.41 -7.51 -12.15
C GLY A 137 -3.89 -8.37 -11.00
N GLY A 138 -3.13 -7.78 -10.10
CA GLY A 138 -2.71 -8.44 -8.85
C GLY A 138 -2.13 -9.83 -9.05
N ALA A 139 -2.85 -10.87 -8.63
CA ALA A 139 -2.39 -12.26 -8.68
C ALA A 139 -2.00 -12.75 -10.09
N ALA A 140 -2.52 -12.18 -11.17
CA ALA A 140 -2.12 -12.53 -12.52
C ALA A 140 -0.63 -12.23 -12.79
N PHE A 141 -0.07 -11.21 -12.13
CA PHE A 141 1.35 -10.87 -12.24
C PHE A 141 2.22 -11.67 -11.27
N GLY A 142 1.69 -12.07 -10.12
CA GLY A 142 2.44 -12.84 -9.12
C GLY A 142 2.44 -14.35 -9.34
N ALA A 143 1.56 -14.86 -10.20
CA ALA A 143 1.40 -16.31 -10.42
C ALA A 143 2.57 -16.95 -11.18
N LYS A 144 3.37 -16.16 -11.91
CA LYS A 144 4.51 -16.65 -12.69
C LYS A 144 5.76 -15.80 -12.42
N PRO A 145 6.95 -16.43 -12.28
CA PRO A 145 8.20 -15.69 -12.05
C PRO A 145 8.50 -14.66 -13.14
N GLU A 146 8.19 -14.96 -14.40
CA GLU A 146 8.46 -14.08 -15.54
C GLU A 146 7.65 -12.78 -15.46
N SER A 147 6.35 -12.85 -15.15
CA SER A 147 5.49 -11.67 -15.01
C SER A 147 5.84 -10.85 -13.76
N ALA A 148 6.17 -11.51 -12.63
CA ALA A 148 6.66 -10.83 -11.45
C ALA A 148 7.98 -10.08 -11.73
N ALA A 149 8.91 -10.72 -12.45
CA ALA A 149 10.17 -10.12 -12.85
C ALA A 149 9.97 -8.93 -13.83
N GLN A 150 8.98 -8.98 -14.72
CA GLN A 150 8.66 -7.86 -15.62
C GLN A 150 8.20 -6.64 -14.85
N VAL A 151 7.24 -6.81 -13.91
CA VAL A 151 6.78 -5.71 -13.05
C VAL A 151 7.93 -5.14 -12.23
N THR A 152 8.71 -6.02 -11.57
CA THR A 152 9.84 -5.58 -10.73
C THR A 152 10.87 -4.77 -11.54
N ARG A 153 11.24 -5.23 -12.74
CA ARG A 153 12.16 -4.50 -13.61
C ARG A 153 11.63 -3.12 -14.01
N ALA A 154 10.35 -3.05 -14.38
CA ALA A 154 9.72 -1.79 -14.76
C ALA A 154 9.68 -0.78 -13.60
N VAL A 155 9.32 -1.24 -12.40
CA VAL A 155 9.33 -0.40 -11.19
C VAL A 155 10.75 0.06 -10.86
N LYS A 156 11.74 -0.84 -10.86
CA LYS A 156 13.14 -0.49 -10.57
C LYS A 156 13.77 0.42 -11.61
N ALA A 157 13.23 0.51 -12.83
CA ALA A 157 13.68 1.44 -13.85
C ALA A 157 13.27 2.90 -13.58
N VAL A 158 12.17 3.12 -12.85
CA VAL A 158 11.60 4.46 -12.61
C VAL A 158 11.82 4.98 -11.19
N THR A 159 12.31 4.15 -10.27
CA THR A 159 12.56 4.57 -8.88
C THR A 159 13.73 3.84 -8.24
N LYS A 160 14.35 4.49 -7.25
CA LYS A 160 15.40 3.91 -6.41
C LYS A 160 14.90 3.46 -5.03
N LYS A 161 13.63 3.73 -4.75
CA LYS A 161 12.96 3.28 -3.51
C LYS A 161 12.64 1.80 -3.56
#